data_a864ea2ba49a3bed16cfab168fcdaddb
#
_entry.id   a864ea2ba49a3bed16cfab168fcdaddb
#
_cell.length_a   1.000
_cell.length_b   1.000
_cell.length_c   1.000
_cell.angle_alpha   90.00
_cell.angle_beta   90.00
_cell.angle_gamma   90.00
#
_symmetry.space_group_name_H-M   'P 1'
#
loop_
_entity.id
_entity.type
_entity.pdbx_description
1 polymer ?
#
loop_
_entity_poly.entity_id
_entity_poly.type
_entity_poly.pdbx_seq_one_letter_code
_entity_poly.pdbx_strand_id
1 'polypeptide(L)'
;MKYDFDEIVPRRGTNAIKWDMDTDPEVLPMWVADMDFRTAPAVAAALQRRVQHDIFGYATAPKAYYDAITGWFRRRHGWQIRPEWVLHTTGVIPALSAVIKALTQPGDKVLIQTPVYNHFFTSIHNSGCQAAESPLVYLSLIHI
;
A
#
# COMPACT_ATOMS: atom_id res chain seq x y z
N MET A 1 -20.56 3.00 16.51
CA MET A 1 -20.26 1.56 16.48
C MET A 1 -18.87 1.40 17.04
N LYS A 2 -18.69 0.60 18.07
CA LYS A 2 -17.37 0.32 18.66
C LYS A 2 -16.78 -0.87 17.90
N TYR A 3 -15.57 -0.72 17.37
CA TYR A 3 -14.84 -1.83 16.76
C TYR A 3 -14.22 -2.69 17.85
N ASP A 4 -14.26 -4.00 17.67
CA ASP A 4 -13.58 -4.96 18.53
C ASP A 4 -12.22 -5.30 17.90
N PHE A 5 -11.15 -4.80 18.52
CA PHE A 5 -9.77 -5.08 18.09
C PHE A 5 -9.13 -6.21 18.90
N ASP A 6 -9.83 -6.74 19.88
CA ASP A 6 -9.37 -7.85 20.71
C ASP A 6 -9.87 -9.21 20.18
N GLU A 7 -10.79 -9.18 19.20
CA GLU A 7 -11.29 -10.39 18.56
C GLU A 7 -10.16 -11.11 17.80
N ILE A 8 -9.90 -12.35 18.17
CA ILE A 8 -8.93 -13.20 17.46
C ILE A 8 -9.63 -13.79 16.24
N VAL A 9 -9.21 -13.37 15.05
CA VAL A 9 -9.71 -13.88 13.77
C VAL A 9 -8.74 -14.93 13.24
N PRO A 10 -9.11 -16.23 13.19
CA PRO A 10 -8.24 -17.28 12.63
C PRO A 10 -7.91 -16.99 11.18
N ARG A 11 -6.61 -17.01 10.84
CA ARG A 11 -6.11 -16.71 9.49
C ARG A 11 -5.35 -17.90 8.86
N ARG A 12 -4.95 -18.91 9.64
CA ARG A 12 -4.31 -20.11 9.11
C ARG A 12 -5.32 -20.93 8.28
N GLY A 13 -4.88 -21.48 7.16
CA GLY A 13 -5.72 -22.23 6.22
C GLY A 13 -6.65 -21.38 5.37
N THR A 14 -6.45 -20.07 5.32
CA THR A 14 -7.28 -19.15 4.52
C THR A 14 -6.57 -18.62 3.26
N ASN A 15 -5.44 -19.19 2.90
CA ASN A 15 -4.53 -18.69 1.87
C ASN A 15 -3.94 -17.30 2.19
N ALA A 16 -3.90 -16.94 3.45
CA ALA A 16 -3.22 -15.73 3.91
C ALA A 16 -1.71 -15.99 3.92
N ILE A 17 -0.97 -15.42 2.97
CA ILE A 17 0.47 -15.63 2.84
C ILE A 17 1.22 -15.35 4.15
N LYS A 18 0.78 -14.38 4.93
CA LYS A 18 1.34 -14.04 6.24
C LYS A 18 1.32 -15.23 7.19
N TRP A 19 0.21 -15.98 7.22
CA TRP A 19 -0.05 -17.03 8.20
C TRP A 19 0.20 -18.45 7.67
N ASP A 20 0.16 -18.63 6.36
CA ASP A 20 0.22 -19.95 5.72
C ASP A 20 1.60 -20.25 5.09
N MET A 21 2.52 -19.25 5.09
CA MET A 21 3.87 -19.44 4.56
C MET A 21 4.71 -20.33 5.46
N ASP A 22 4.56 -20.20 6.78
CA ASP A 22 5.21 -21.05 7.77
C ASP A 22 4.23 -22.10 8.29
N THR A 23 4.65 -23.35 8.29
CA THR A 23 3.82 -24.48 8.74
C THR A 23 3.91 -24.71 10.25
N ASP A 24 4.91 -24.13 10.94
CA ASP A 24 5.04 -24.24 12.38
C ASP A 24 3.98 -23.37 13.07
N PRO A 25 3.07 -23.96 13.86
CA PRO A 25 2.01 -23.22 14.54
C PRO A 25 2.52 -22.28 15.63
N GLU A 26 3.71 -22.52 16.18
CA GLU A 26 4.31 -21.70 17.24
C GLU A 26 4.99 -20.42 16.68
N VAL A 27 5.19 -20.35 15.38
CA VAL A 27 5.76 -19.16 14.74
C VAL A 27 4.71 -18.08 14.64
N LEU A 28 4.96 -16.92 15.27
CA LEU A 28 4.15 -15.71 15.13
C LEU A 28 4.67 -14.89 13.94
N PRO A 29 3.92 -14.78 12.85
CA PRO A 29 4.39 -14.04 11.67
C PRO A 29 4.30 -12.52 11.90
N MET A 30 5.44 -11.82 11.77
CA MET A 30 5.53 -10.36 11.94
C MET A 30 6.25 -9.68 10.77
N TRP A 31 6.36 -10.33 9.62
CA TRP A 31 7.18 -9.91 8.51
C TRP A 31 6.45 -9.06 7.47
N VAL A 32 5.13 -9.14 7.40
CA VAL A 32 4.30 -8.37 6.47
C VAL A 32 3.26 -7.55 7.26
N ALA A 33 2.96 -6.36 6.77
CA ALA A 33 2.20 -5.34 7.49
C ALA A 33 0.68 -5.40 7.27
N ASP A 34 0.15 -6.48 6.70
CA ASP A 34 -1.31 -6.66 6.64
C ASP A 34 -1.88 -6.87 8.05
N MET A 35 -2.99 -6.19 8.33
CA MET A 35 -3.64 -6.25 9.64
C MET A 35 -4.52 -7.49 9.77
N ASP A 36 -4.61 -8.02 11.00
CA ASP A 36 -5.43 -9.19 11.33
C ASP A 36 -6.81 -8.80 11.88
N PHE A 37 -7.15 -7.52 11.86
CA PHE A 37 -8.46 -7.01 12.25
C PHE A 37 -9.47 -7.13 11.13
N ARG A 38 -10.74 -7.31 11.50
CA ARG A 38 -11.84 -7.26 10.52
C ARG A 38 -11.88 -5.93 9.80
N THR A 39 -12.20 -5.99 8.51
CA THR A 39 -12.47 -4.80 7.71
C THR A 39 -13.63 -3.99 8.30
N ALA A 40 -13.51 -2.67 8.24
CA ALA A 40 -14.56 -1.76 8.72
C ALA A 40 -15.93 -2.13 8.11
N PRO A 41 -17.01 -2.23 8.91
CA PRO A 41 -18.32 -2.68 8.44
C PRO A 41 -18.87 -1.89 7.24
N ALA A 42 -18.60 -0.58 7.19
CA ALA A 42 -19.01 0.26 6.05
C ALA A 42 -18.33 -0.16 4.73
N VAL A 43 -17.05 -0.57 4.80
CA VAL A 43 -16.29 -1.08 3.65
C VAL A 43 -16.83 -2.43 3.23
N ALA A 44 -17.01 -3.36 4.18
CA ALA A 44 -17.58 -4.68 3.91
C ALA A 44 -18.97 -4.58 3.26
N ALA A 45 -19.85 -3.72 3.79
CA ALA A 45 -21.17 -3.49 3.23
C ALA A 45 -21.13 -2.89 1.81
N ALA A 46 -20.17 -2.00 1.51
CA ALA A 46 -20.02 -1.45 0.17
C ALA A 46 -19.59 -2.52 -0.84
N LEU A 47 -18.67 -3.41 -0.45
CA LEU A 47 -18.25 -4.54 -1.28
C LEU A 47 -19.39 -5.52 -1.50
N GLN A 48 -20.17 -5.85 -0.48
CA GLN A 48 -21.34 -6.74 -0.59
C GLN A 48 -22.38 -6.17 -1.57
N ARG A 49 -22.70 -4.86 -1.49
CA ARG A 49 -23.62 -4.21 -2.45
C ARG A 49 -23.08 -4.31 -3.88
N ARG A 50 -21.77 -4.17 -4.07
CA ARG A 50 -21.18 -4.29 -5.41
C ARG A 50 -21.25 -5.74 -5.95
N VAL A 51 -21.01 -6.72 -5.10
CA VAL A 51 -21.14 -8.14 -5.46
C VAL A 51 -22.59 -8.48 -5.82
N GLN A 52 -23.58 -7.97 -5.06
CA GLN A 52 -25.01 -8.19 -5.34
C GLN A 52 -25.46 -7.65 -6.71
N HIS A 53 -24.75 -6.67 -7.28
CA HIS A 53 -25.03 -6.18 -8.63
C HIS A 53 -24.65 -7.21 -9.71
N ASP A 54 -23.70 -8.10 -9.42
CA ASP A 54 -23.33 -9.32 -10.18
C ASP A 54 -22.91 -9.09 -11.66
N ILE A 55 -22.54 -7.85 -12.03
CA ILE A 55 -22.00 -7.52 -13.36
C ILE A 55 -20.65 -6.84 -13.19
N PHE A 56 -19.59 -7.50 -13.65
CA PHE A 56 -18.19 -7.07 -13.47
C PHE A 56 -17.55 -6.79 -14.84
N GLY A 57 -18.00 -5.72 -15.50
CA GLY A 57 -17.45 -5.26 -16.76
C GLY A 57 -16.42 -4.14 -16.57
N TYR A 58 -16.12 -3.45 -17.66
CA TYR A 58 -15.29 -2.25 -17.61
C TYR A 58 -15.95 -1.16 -16.76
N ALA A 59 -15.21 -0.61 -15.82
CA ALA A 59 -15.68 0.42 -14.90
C ALA A 59 -14.79 1.65 -14.97
N THR A 60 -15.39 2.81 -14.71
CA THR A 60 -14.67 4.08 -14.49
C THR A 60 -14.75 4.48 -13.04
N ALA A 61 -13.75 5.23 -12.57
CA ALA A 61 -13.82 5.82 -11.23
C ALA A 61 -14.90 6.92 -11.21
N PRO A 62 -15.91 6.81 -10.33
CA PRO A 62 -16.97 7.81 -10.25
C PRO A 62 -16.44 9.10 -9.59
N LYS A 63 -17.17 10.21 -9.79
CA LYS A 63 -16.87 11.51 -9.12
C LYS A 63 -16.68 11.36 -7.61
N ALA A 64 -17.50 10.53 -6.96
CA ALA A 64 -17.42 10.28 -5.52
C ALA A 64 -16.05 9.71 -5.07
N TYR A 65 -15.35 8.97 -5.93
CA TYR A 65 -14.00 8.46 -5.65
C TYR A 65 -13.00 9.62 -5.53
N TYR A 66 -13.02 10.54 -6.50
CA TYR A 66 -12.14 11.72 -6.48
C TYR A 66 -12.50 12.68 -5.33
N ASP A 67 -13.78 12.87 -5.06
CA ASP A 67 -14.25 13.70 -3.95
C ASP A 67 -13.77 13.12 -2.59
N ALA A 68 -13.77 11.80 -2.44
CA ALA A 68 -13.27 11.13 -1.23
C ALA A 68 -11.77 11.37 -1.03
N ILE A 69 -10.96 11.21 -2.08
CA ILE A 69 -9.51 11.42 -2.04
C ILE A 69 -9.20 12.90 -1.73
N THR A 70 -9.71 13.82 -2.53
CA THR A 70 -9.43 15.25 -2.37
C THR A 70 -9.94 15.78 -1.03
N GLY A 71 -11.11 15.31 -0.59
CA GLY A 71 -11.67 15.61 0.72
C GLY A 71 -10.81 15.08 1.88
N TRP A 72 -10.25 13.89 1.75
CA TRP A 72 -9.34 13.33 2.74
C TRP A 72 -8.08 14.19 2.89
N PHE A 73 -7.38 14.46 1.78
CA PHE A 73 -6.16 15.25 1.80
C PHE A 73 -6.37 16.64 2.37
N ARG A 74 -7.49 17.29 2.00
CA ARG A 74 -7.85 18.60 2.57
C ARG A 74 -8.07 18.53 4.08
N ARG A 75 -8.84 17.56 4.57
CA ARG A 75 -9.20 17.49 6.00
C ARG A 75 -8.06 17.02 6.88
N ARG A 76 -7.22 16.09 6.40
CA ARG A 76 -6.19 15.44 7.23
C ARG A 76 -4.81 16.07 7.08
N HIS A 77 -4.55 16.71 5.95
CA HIS A 77 -3.22 17.23 5.62
C HIS A 77 -3.24 18.71 5.22
N GLY A 78 -4.41 19.38 5.19
CA GLY A 78 -4.52 20.77 4.73
C GLY A 78 -4.17 20.97 3.26
N TRP A 79 -4.01 19.89 2.51
CA TRP A 79 -3.57 19.94 1.12
C TRP A 79 -4.73 19.85 0.14
N GLN A 80 -4.86 20.89 -0.70
CA GLN A 80 -5.88 20.96 -1.74
C GLN A 80 -5.30 20.39 -3.04
N ILE A 81 -5.57 19.12 -3.29
CA ILE A 81 -5.24 18.47 -4.56
C ILE A 81 -6.42 18.56 -5.53
N ARG A 82 -6.12 18.61 -6.83
CA ARG A 82 -7.13 18.61 -7.88
C ARG A 82 -7.39 17.19 -8.39
N PRO A 83 -8.65 16.84 -8.74
CA PRO A 83 -8.99 15.50 -9.24
C PRO A 83 -8.14 15.04 -10.41
N GLU A 84 -7.80 15.96 -11.32
CA GLU A 84 -6.99 15.68 -12.52
C GLU A 84 -5.52 15.34 -12.23
N TRP A 85 -5.07 15.52 -10.99
CA TRP A 85 -3.73 15.09 -10.55
C TRP A 85 -3.70 13.64 -10.08
N VAL A 86 -4.89 13.01 -9.95
CA VAL A 86 -5.01 11.63 -9.44
C VAL A 86 -4.90 10.65 -10.60
N LEU A 87 -3.81 9.92 -10.65
CA LEU A 87 -3.58 8.84 -11.59
C LEU A 87 -3.75 7.48 -10.90
N HIS A 88 -4.44 6.58 -11.58
CA HIS A 88 -4.68 5.22 -11.07
C HIS A 88 -3.55 4.29 -11.49
N THR A 89 -3.12 3.47 -10.54
CA THR A 89 -2.18 2.37 -10.79
C THR A 89 -2.68 1.10 -10.11
N THR A 90 -2.15 -0.05 -10.52
CA THR A 90 -2.52 -1.36 -9.95
C THR A 90 -1.88 -1.63 -8.59
N GLY A 91 -1.06 -0.71 -8.08
CA GLY A 91 -0.42 -0.80 -6.76
C GLY A 91 0.75 0.17 -6.63
N VAL A 92 1.30 0.26 -5.42
CA VAL A 92 2.41 1.20 -5.11
C VAL A 92 3.69 0.85 -5.87
N ILE A 93 4.05 -0.43 -5.96
CA ILE A 93 5.28 -0.85 -6.67
C ILE A 93 5.19 -0.59 -8.18
N PRO A 94 4.09 -0.91 -8.88
CA PRO A 94 3.90 -0.47 -10.26
C PRO A 94 3.94 1.05 -10.44
N ALA A 95 3.35 1.82 -9.51
CA ALA A 95 3.41 3.27 -9.52
C ALA A 95 4.84 3.78 -9.41
N LEU A 96 5.61 3.27 -8.45
CA LEU A 96 7.02 3.62 -8.26
C LEU A 96 7.84 3.34 -9.51
N SER A 97 7.69 2.14 -10.08
CA SER A 97 8.41 1.76 -11.30
C SER A 97 8.03 2.65 -12.50
N ALA A 98 6.74 3.02 -12.61
CA ALA A 98 6.29 3.92 -13.67
C ALA A 98 6.89 5.33 -13.51
N VAL A 99 6.95 5.86 -12.28
CA VAL A 99 7.54 7.18 -11.98
C VAL A 99 9.04 7.18 -12.28
N ILE A 100 9.77 6.15 -11.86
CA ILE A 100 11.21 6.03 -12.18
C ILE A 100 11.41 6.06 -13.70
N LYS A 101 10.71 5.20 -14.43
CA LYS A 101 10.83 5.14 -15.89
C LYS A 101 10.42 6.43 -16.61
N ALA A 102 9.48 7.18 -16.05
CA ALA A 102 9.03 8.44 -16.63
C ALA A 102 10.02 9.58 -16.45
N LEU A 103 10.84 9.54 -15.38
CA LEU A 103 11.70 10.65 -14.98
C LEU A 103 13.20 10.38 -15.15
N THR A 104 13.58 9.16 -15.55
CA THR A 104 14.99 8.76 -15.67
C THR A 104 15.28 8.06 -16.99
N GLN A 105 16.56 8.00 -17.34
CA GLN A 105 17.10 7.18 -18.42
C GLN A 105 17.89 6.00 -17.84
N PRO A 106 18.08 4.90 -18.59
CA PRO A 106 18.98 3.82 -18.18
C PRO A 106 20.38 4.34 -17.85
N GLY A 107 20.89 3.93 -16.69
CA GLY A 107 22.17 4.38 -16.15
C GLY A 107 22.07 5.55 -15.15
N ASP A 108 20.95 6.26 -15.09
CA ASP A 108 20.74 7.31 -14.11
C ASP A 108 20.73 6.78 -12.66
N LYS A 109 21.02 7.68 -11.73
CA LYS A 109 21.00 7.37 -10.30
C LYS A 109 19.70 7.84 -9.65
N VAL A 110 19.08 6.97 -8.87
CA VAL A 110 17.90 7.26 -8.06
C VAL A 110 18.28 7.24 -6.59
N LEU A 111 18.12 8.37 -5.90
CA LEU A 111 18.45 8.51 -4.49
C LEU A 111 17.43 7.77 -3.63
N ILE A 112 17.93 6.97 -2.69
CA ILE A 112 17.14 6.32 -1.64
C ILE A 112 17.81 6.47 -0.28
N GLN A 113 17.01 6.53 0.78
CA GLN A 113 17.49 6.58 2.16
C GLN A 113 17.47 5.16 2.74
N THR A 114 18.63 4.64 3.13
CA THR A 114 18.76 3.26 3.66
C THR A 114 18.95 3.25 5.18
N PRO A 115 18.46 2.20 5.89
CA PRO A 115 17.75 1.03 5.38
C PRO A 115 16.34 1.36 4.92
N VAL A 116 15.90 0.70 3.84
CA VAL A 116 14.60 0.97 3.21
C VAL A 116 14.01 -0.33 2.63
N TYR A 117 12.73 -0.28 2.28
CA TYR A 117 12.01 -1.38 1.68
C TYR A 117 12.71 -1.92 0.42
N ASN A 118 12.99 -3.21 0.40
CA ASN A 118 13.80 -3.87 -0.63
C ASN A 118 13.27 -3.68 -2.07
N HIS A 119 11.96 -3.55 -2.25
CA HIS A 119 11.38 -3.32 -3.57
C HIS A 119 11.76 -1.97 -4.20
N PHE A 120 12.28 -1.01 -3.43
CA PHE A 120 12.82 0.21 -4.02
C PHE A 120 14.06 -0.10 -4.86
N PHE A 121 14.97 -0.92 -4.35
CA PHE A 121 16.14 -1.39 -5.10
C PHE A 121 15.73 -2.15 -6.36
N THR A 122 14.77 -3.08 -6.23
CA THR A 122 14.28 -3.87 -7.35
C THR A 122 13.65 -2.99 -8.44
N SER A 123 12.84 -2.00 -8.06
CA SER A 123 12.20 -1.09 -9.01
C SER A 123 13.20 -0.21 -9.75
N ILE A 124 14.24 0.27 -9.05
CA ILE A 124 15.34 1.05 -9.63
C ILE A 124 16.12 0.20 -10.62
N HIS A 125 16.56 -0.99 -10.19
CA HIS A 125 17.34 -1.90 -11.01
C HIS A 125 16.58 -2.35 -12.27
N ASN A 126 15.32 -2.75 -12.13
CA ASN A 126 14.47 -3.17 -13.25
C ASN A 126 14.11 -2.03 -14.21
N SER A 127 14.37 -0.78 -13.81
CA SER A 127 14.25 0.40 -14.68
C SER A 127 15.57 0.73 -15.40
N GLY A 128 16.62 -0.10 -15.23
CA GLY A 128 17.95 0.14 -15.80
C GLY A 128 18.75 1.22 -15.06
N CYS A 129 18.30 1.66 -13.90
CA CYS A 129 18.92 2.71 -13.08
C CYS A 129 19.81 2.13 -11.97
N GLN A 130 20.55 3.00 -11.31
CA GLN A 130 21.42 2.67 -10.19
C GLN A 130 20.87 3.30 -8.90
N ALA A 131 20.89 2.55 -7.80
CA ALA A 131 20.57 3.11 -6.50
C ALA A 131 21.73 4.01 -6.00
N ALA A 132 21.42 5.22 -5.59
CA ALA A 132 22.32 6.10 -4.86
C ALA A 132 21.85 6.14 -3.41
N GLU A 133 22.62 5.55 -2.51
CA GLU A 133 22.21 5.40 -1.12
C GLU A 133 22.65 6.59 -0.27
N SER A 134 21.73 7.10 0.54
CA SER A 134 21.97 8.06 1.61
C SER A 134 21.59 7.39 2.94
N PRO A 135 22.55 6.79 3.66
CA PRO A 135 22.25 6.09 4.90
C PRO A 135 21.63 7.01 5.94
N LEU A 136 20.57 6.55 6.59
CA LEU A 136 19.98 7.22 7.73
C LEU A 136 20.92 7.08 8.94
N VAL A 137 21.05 8.16 9.70
CA VAL A 137 21.83 8.13 10.92
C VAL A 137 20.94 7.67 12.06
N TYR A 138 21.30 6.55 12.66
CA TYR A 138 20.62 6.04 13.85
C TYR A 138 21.13 6.77 15.10
N LEU A 139 20.30 7.59 15.69
CA LEU A 139 20.68 8.38 16.87
C LEU A 139 20.32 7.69 18.19
N SER A 140 19.10 7.15 18.31
CA SER A 140 18.63 6.47 19.52
C SER A 140 17.25 5.85 19.31
N LEU A 141 16.95 4.72 19.99
CA LEU A 141 15.59 4.14 20.05
C LEU A 141 14.59 5.03 20.81
N ILE A 142 15.08 5.93 21.65
CA ILE A 142 14.24 6.76 22.53
C ILE A 142 13.69 8.01 21.80
N HIS A 143 14.24 8.35 20.65
CA HIS A 143 13.92 9.60 19.93
C HIS A 143 13.13 9.37 18.64
N ILE A 144 12.50 8.22 18.51
CA ILE A 144 11.57 7.90 17.43
C ILE A 144 10.15 8.22 17.88
#